data_74b3b7256864a35abdae113b705f38c2
#
_entry.id   74b3b7256864a35abdae113b705f38c2
#
_cell.length_a   1.000
_cell.length_b   1.000
_cell.length_c   1.000
_cell.angle_alpha   90.00
_cell.angle_beta   90.00
_cell.angle_gamma   90.00
#
_symmetry.space_group_name_H-M   'P 1'
#
loop_
_entity.id
_entity.type
_entity.pdbx_description
1 polymer ?
#
loop_
_entity_poly.entity_id
_entity_poly.type
_entity_poly.pdbx_seq_one_letter_code
_entity_poly.pdbx_strand_id
1 'polypeptide(L)'
;MITEEYLKDNFISAYFIDQDRKNIEVLTTTEDKEKIFSTIIPYEEGHHQWVALQTKMNIDQLHEATYQRNKLEQEQFEKSVLRIAEKEGLIFEFENKKLDTKFYPKILTALFEDNDNVDQIFALKLACFETKNISESSNNEAKKKIRQAKTKLDVLKAAIEIAEVSRVNAGD
;
A
#
# COMPACT_ATOMS: atom_id res chain seq x y z
N MET A 1 13.84 1.57 27.48
CA MET A 1 12.52 1.16 28.04
C MET A 1 11.60 2.36 28.02
N ILE A 2 10.39 2.23 27.54
CA ILE A 2 9.39 3.31 27.50
C ILE A 2 8.86 3.55 28.90
N THR A 3 9.09 4.75 29.43
CA THR A 3 8.60 5.25 30.72
C THR A 3 7.96 6.62 30.52
N GLU A 4 7.13 7.05 31.47
CA GLU A 4 6.51 8.39 31.42
C GLU A 4 7.54 9.50 31.33
N GLU A 5 8.60 9.42 32.15
CA GLU A 5 9.69 10.40 32.18
C GLU A 5 10.42 10.47 30.83
N TYR A 6 10.73 9.29 30.23
CA TYR A 6 11.36 9.24 28.92
C TYR A 6 10.47 9.82 27.82
N LEU A 7 9.18 9.53 27.84
CA LEU A 7 8.24 10.05 26.84
C LEU A 7 7.99 11.55 26.99
N LYS A 8 8.28 12.15 28.15
CA LYS A 8 7.98 13.56 28.40
C LYS A 8 8.61 14.46 27.34
N ASP A 9 9.86 14.24 27.01
CA ASP A 9 10.66 15.08 26.13
C ASP A 9 10.99 14.45 24.78
N ASN A 10 10.84 13.11 24.66
CA ASN A 10 11.29 12.34 23.50
C ASN A 10 10.17 11.76 22.65
N PHE A 11 8.91 11.90 23.03
CA PHE A 11 7.78 11.36 22.29
C PHE A 11 7.56 12.11 20.97
N ILE A 12 7.41 11.34 19.86
CA ILE A 12 7.06 11.88 18.54
C ILE A 12 5.63 11.47 18.17
N SER A 13 5.38 10.19 18.10
CA SER A 13 4.06 9.65 17.75
C SER A 13 3.95 8.17 18.14
N ALA A 14 2.73 7.64 18.10
CA ALA A 14 2.51 6.21 18.21
C ALA A 14 1.30 5.79 17.36
N TYR A 15 1.26 4.52 16.92
CA TYR A 15 0.19 3.96 16.09
C TYR A 15 0.19 2.43 16.17
N PHE A 16 -0.94 1.80 15.88
CA PHE A 16 -1.03 0.36 15.74
C PHE A 16 -0.31 -0.12 14.48
N ILE A 17 0.46 -1.22 14.61
CA ILE A 17 1.21 -1.80 13.48
C ILE A 17 0.54 -3.04 12.89
N ASP A 18 -0.42 -3.62 13.57
CA ASP A 18 -1.12 -4.81 13.14
C ASP A 18 -2.63 -4.57 12.99
N GLN A 19 -3.27 -5.38 12.16
CA GLN A 19 -4.71 -5.32 11.93
C GLN A 19 -5.51 -5.68 13.18
N ASP A 20 -4.97 -6.58 14.02
CA ASP A 20 -5.57 -7.03 15.26
C ASP A 20 -5.42 -6.02 16.40
N ARG A 21 -4.64 -4.94 16.17
CA ARG A 21 -4.38 -3.87 17.14
C ARG A 21 -3.81 -4.37 18.47
N LYS A 22 -2.91 -5.35 18.41
CA LYS A 22 -2.25 -5.92 19.57
C LYS A 22 -0.93 -5.25 19.92
N ASN A 23 -0.31 -4.61 18.94
CA ASN A 23 1.00 -3.98 19.09
C ASN A 23 0.96 -2.54 18.62
N ILE A 24 1.64 -1.70 19.39
CA ILE A 24 1.79 -0.27 19.12
C ILE A 24 3.27 -0.01 18.84
N GLU A 25 3.57 0.66 17.75
CA GLU A 25 4.87 1.25 17.51
C GLU A 25 4.89 2.66 18.11
N VAL A 26 5.88 2.92 18.94
CA VAL A 26 6.12 4.22 19.56
C VAL A 26 7.38 4.80 18.97
N LEU A 27 7.26 5.95 18.34
CA LEU A 27 8.38 6.71 17.81
C LEU A 27 8.85 7.74 18.83
N THR A 28 10.13 7.70 19.11
CA THR A 28 10.81 8.61 20.04
C THR A 28 12.06 9.19 19.41
N THR A 29 12.54 10.29 19.94
CA THR A 29 13.79 10.93 19.50
C THR A 29 14.85 10.85 20.57
N THR A 30 16.10 11.15 20.20
CA THR A 30 17.18 11.45 21.14
C THR A 30 17.01 12.84 21.76
N GLU A 31 17.69 13.13 22.86
CA GLU A 31 17.68 14.44 23.51
C GLU A 31 18.13 15.57 22.56
N ASP A 32 19.07 15.28 21.66
CA ASP A 32 19.54 16.17 20.61
C ASP A 32 18.61 16.24 19.38
N LYS A 33 17.56 15.40 19.33
CA LYS A 33 16.59 15.27 18.24
C LYS A 33 17.18 14.84 16.88
N GLU A 34 18.38 14.30 16.87
CA GLU A 34 19.06 13.90 15.62
C GLU A 34 18.62 12.51 15.12
N LYS A 35 18.16 11.63 16.03
CA LYS A 35 17.79 10.24 15.69
C LYS A 35 16.39 9.93 16.14
N ILE A 36 15.71 9.12 15.32
CA ILE A 36 14.40 8.56 15.62
C ILE A 36 14.57 7.08 15.95
N PHE A 37 13.97 6.68 17.06
CA PHE A 37 13.90 5.29 17.49
C PHE A 37 12.48 4.78 17.41
N SER A 38 12.35 3.55 17.01
CA SER A 38 11.10 2.79 17.00
C SER A 38 11.15 1.74 18.12
N THR A 39 10.11 1.68 18.93
CA THR A 39 9.92 0.66 19.97
C THR A 39 8.52 0.08 19.86
N ILE A 40 8.43 -1.23 19.76
CA ILE A 40 7.15 -1.94 19.74
C ILE A 40 6.76 -2.30 21.16
N ILE A 41 5.55 -1.93 21.56
CA ILE A 41 4.96 -2.27 22.87
C ILE A 41 3.63 -3.01 22.67
N PRO A 42 3.26 -3.94 23.56
CA PRO A 42 1.96 -4.58 23.50
C PRO A 42 0.85 -3.59 23.88
N TYR A 43 -0.28 -3.68 23.18
CA TYR A 43 -1.52 -3.03 23.57
C TYR A 43 -2.28 -3.96 24.51
N GLU A 44 -2.01 -3.82 25.79
CA GLU A 44 -2.59 -4.64 26.85
C GLU A 44 -2.93 -3.75 28.05
N GLU A 45 -4.17 -3.90 28.55
CA GLU A 45 -4.63 -3.13 29.71
C GLU A 45 -3.76 -3.43 30.93
N GLY A 46 -3.24 -2.37 31.58
CA GLY A 46 -2.33 -2.48 32.73
C GLY A 46 -0.86 -2.75 32.37
N HIS A 47 -0.52 -2.98 31.11
CA HIS A 47 0.90 -3.09 30.73
C HIS A 47 1.62 -1.75 30.94
N HIS A 48 2.71 -1.77 31.70
CA HIS A 48 3.39 -0.55 32.17
C HIS A 48 3.79 0.44 31.06
N GLN A 49 4.20 -0.06 29.88
CA GLN A 49 4.57 0.79 28.77
C GLN A 49 3.34 1.41 28.07
N TRP A 50 2.22 0.68 28.01
CA TRP A 50 0.96 1.24 27.55
C TRP A 50 0.43 2.31 28.49
N VAL A 51 0.48 2.06 29.80
CA VAL A 51 0.12 3.06 30.83
C VAL A 51 0.98 4.32 30.69
N ALA A 52 2.29 4.17 30.49
CA ALA A 52 3.18 5.30 30.25
C ALA A 52 2.80 6.09 28.96
N LEU A 53 2.45 5.37 27.86
CA LEU A 53 2.03 6.01 26.61
C LEU A 53 0.73 6.80 26.77
N GLN A 54 -0.20 6.34 27.60
CA GLN A 54 -1.48 7.03 27.84
C GLN A 54 -1.31 8.43 28.44
N THR A 55 -0.16 8.76 29.01
CA THR A 55 0.16 10.12 29.45
C THR A 55 0.38 11.08 28.28
N LYS A 56 0.65 10.56 27.07
CA LYS A 56 0.93 11.34 25.86
C LYS A 56 -0.20 11.34 24.86
N MET A 57 -0.92 10.24 24.74
CA MET A 57 -2.06 10.16 23.84
C MET A 57 -3.09 9.14 24.36
N ASN A 58 -4.35 9.46 24.14
CA ASN A 58 -5.46 8.55 24.43
C ASN A 58 -5.71 7.58 23.27
N ILE A 59 -6.65 6.65 23.47
CA ILE A 59 -6.97 5.62 22.47
C ILE A 59 -7.51 6.21 21.17
N ASP A 60 -8.30 7.27 21.22
CA ASP A 60 -8.87 7.91 20.02
C ASP A 60 -7.78 8.59 19.20
N GLN A 61 -6.84 9.25 19.86
CA GLN A 61 -5.65 9.83 19.23
C GLN A 61 -4.75 8.77 18.60
N LEU A 62 -4.62 7.60 19.24
CA LEU A 62 -3.88 6.47 18.70
C LEU A 62 -4.55 5.90 17.43
N HIS A 63 -5.89 5.80 17.42
CA HIS A 63 -6.65 5.39 16.24
C HIS A 63 -6.51 6.39 15.10
N GLU A 64 -6.62 7.69 15.40
CA GLU A 64 -6.46 8.75 14.40
C GLU A 64 -5.02 8.74 13.81
N ALA A 65 -4.00 8.65 14.65
CA ALA A 65 -2.61 8.57 14.20
C ALA A 65 -2.37 7.33 13.30
N THR A 66 -2.97 6.19 13.65
CA THR A 66 -2.92 4.97 12.85
C THR A 66 -3.58 5.17 11.48
N TYR A 67 -4.75 5.78 11.45
CA TYR A 67 -5.46 6.09 10.21
C TYR A 67 -4.64 7.02 9.31
N GLN A 68 -4.09 8.10 9.86
CA GLN A 68 -3.30 9.07 9.10
C GLN A 68 -2.02 8.44 8.55
N ARG A 69 -1.34 7.60 9.34
CA ARG A 69 -0.16 6.86 8.88
C ARG A 69 -0.51 5.93 7.71
N ASN A 70 -1.53 5.10 7.86
CA ASN A 70 -1.93 4.15 6.82
C ASN A 70 -2.31 4.89 5.52
N LYS A 71 -2.98 6.03 5.63
CA LYS A 71 -3.29 6.88 4.50
C LYS A 71 -2.03 7.42 3.82
N LEU A 72 -1.05 7.90 4.59
CA LEU A 72 0.22 8.41 4.07
C LEU A 72 1.02 7.30 3.38
N GLU A 73 1.11 6.11 3.98
CA GLU A 73 1.77 4.94 3.39
C GLU A 73 1.11 4.53 2.07
N GLN A 74 -0.23 4.53 2.05
CA GLN A 74 -0.99 4.26 0.83
C GLN A 74 -0.69 5.29 -0.27
N GLU A 75 -0.66 6.57 0.05
CA GLU A 75 -0.33 7.63 -0.90
C GLU A 75 1.12 7.54 -1.42
N GLN A 76 2.06 7.19 -0.55
CA GLN A 76 3.47 6.98 -0.93
C GLN A 76 3.61 5.75 -1.83
N PHE A 77 2.92 4.66 -1.50
CA PHE A 77 2.87 3.46 -2.31
C PHE A 77 2.31 3.78 -3.70
N GLU A 78 1.16 4.43 -3.78
CA GLU A 78 0.54 4.84 -5.05
C GLU A 78 1.47 5.71 -5.90
N LYS A 79 2.15 6.68 -5.30
CA LYS A 79 3.16 7.52 -6.00
C LYS A 79 4.33 6.70 -6.52
N SER A 80 4.81 5.72 -5.75
CA SER A 80 5.92 4.85 -6.15
C SER A 80 5.52 3.96 -7.32
N VAL A 81 4.32 3.39 -7.27
CA VAL A 81 3.73 2.59 -8.35
C VAL A 81 3.59 3.41 -9.62
N LEU A 82 3.04 4.61 -9.53
CA LEU A 82 2.90 5.51 -10.67
C LEU A 82 4.26 5.82 -11.30
N ARG A 83 5.28 6.11 -10.49
CA ARG A 83 6.63 6.40 -10.98
C ARG A 83 7.27 5.21 -11.71
N ILE A 84 7.05 3.99 -11.23
CA ILE A 84 7.54 2.78 -11.90
C ILE A 84 6.79 2.56 -13.21
N ALA A 85 5.47 2.70 -13.20
CA ALA A 85 4.65 2.57 -14.39
C ALA A 85 5.03 3.61 -15.46
N GLU A 86 5.31 4.87 -15.08
CA GLU A 86 5.85 5.92 -15.97
C GLU A 86 7.20 5.50 -16.57
N LYS A 87 8.14 5.04 -15.71
CA LYS A 87 9.47 4.60 -16.14
C LYS A 87 9.41 3.46 -17.15
N GLU A 88 8.49 2.53 -16.97
CA GLU A 88 8.28 1.38 -17.85
C GLU A 88 7.36 1.68 -19.04
N GLY A 89 6.94 2.95 -19.21
CA GLY A 89 6.04 3.34 -20.29
C GLY A 89 4.63 2.78 -20.17
N LEU A 90 4.18 2.44 -18.95
CA LEU A 90 2.88 1.85 -18.67
C LEU A 90 1.81 2.88 -18.31
N ILE A 91 2.20 4.14 -18.11
CA ILE A 91 1.26 5.26 -17.97
C ILE A 91 1.10 5.92 -19.30
N PHE A 92 -0.09 5.82 -19.82
CA PHE A 92 -0.55 6.64 -20.91
C PHE A 92 -1.30 7.82 -20.30
N GLU A 93 -0.87 9.04 -20.57
CA GLU A 93 -1.69 10.23 -20.32
C GLU A 93 -2.85 10.21 -21.30
N PHE A 94 -3.97 9.68 -20.86
CA PHE A 94 -5.21 9.87 -21.58
C PHE A 94 -5.87 11.14 -21.06
N GLU A 95 -5.85 12.20 -21.87
CA GLU A 95 -6.57 13.47 -21.68
C GLU A 95 -6.56 14.02 -20.23
N ASN A 96 -5.38 14.15 -19.61
CA ASN A 96 -5.20 14.64 -18.24
C ASN A 96 -5.84 13.78 -17.12
N LYS A 97 -6.29 12.57 -17.39
CA LYS A 97 -6.78 11.64 -16.36
C LYS A 97 -5.69 10.64 -16.04
N LYS A 98 -5.08 10.80 -14.88
CA LYS A 98 -4.15 9.82 -14.30
C LYS A 98 -4.82 8.46 -14.16
N LEU A 99 -4.06 7.38 -14.40
CA LEU A 99 -4.50 6.00 -14.15
C LEU A 99 -4.99 5.91 -12.70
N ASP A 100 -6.24 5.50 -12.50
CA ASP A 100 -6.77 5.35 -11.15
C ASP A 100 -6.21 4.05 -10.55
N THR A 101 -5.20 4.17 -9.69
CA THR A 101 -4.53 3.04 -9.02
C THR A 101 -5.49 2.19 -8.18
N LYS A 102 -6.67 2.71 -7.83
CA LYS A 102 -7.72 1.96 -7.14
C LYS A 102 -8.22 0.74 -7.94
N PHE A 103 -8.06 0.74 -9.26
CA PHE A 103 -8.47 -0.38 -10.10
C PHE A 103 -7.49 -1.56 -10.13
N TYR A 104 -6.20 -1.34 -9.77
CA TYR A 104 -5.15 -2.35 -9.93
C TYR A 104 -4.22 -2.58 -8.74
N PRO A 105 -4.66 -2.46 -7.47
CA PRO A 105 -3.73 -2.51 -6.34
C PRO A 105 -2.92 -3.81 -6.28
N LYS A 106 -3.53 -4.97 -6.58
CA LYS A 106 -2.85 -6.27 -6.57
C LYS A 106 -1.90 -6.44 -7.76
N ILE A 107 -2.29 -5.95 -8.93
CA ILE A 107 -1.49 -6.03 -10.16
C ILE A 107 -0.24 -5.17 -10.02
N LEU A 108 -0.40 -3.98 -9.46
CA LEU A 108 0.70 -3.04 -9.27
C LEU A 108 1.65 -3.47 -8.16
N THR A 109 1.16 -4.09 -7.08
CA THR A 109 2.00 -4.67 -6.03
C THR A 109 2.97 -5.71 -6.57
N ALA A 110 2.55 -6.52 -7.52
CA ALA A 110 3.40 -7.55 -8.13
C ALA A 110 4.60 -7.01 -8.93
N LEU A 111 4.59 -5.73 -9.32
CA LEU A 111 5.73 -5.07 -9.97
C LEU A 111 6.93 -4.84 -9.04
N PHE A 112 6.71 -4.84 -7.73
CA PHE A 112 7.78 -4.60 -6.74
C PHE A 112 8.55 -5.86 -6.38
N GLU A 113 8.11 -7.02 -6.83
CA GLU A 113 8.82 -8.28 -6.59
C GLU A 113 9.74 -8.58 -7.78
N ASP A 114 11.05 -8.57 -7.53
CA ASP A 114 12.14 -8.60 -8.55
C ASP A 114 12.29 -9.91 -9.31
N ASN A 115 11.43 -10.92 -9.15
CA ASN A 115 11.58 -12.16 -9.88
C ASN A 115 10.29 -12.63 -10.58
N ASP A 116 10.46 -13.01 -11.84
CA ASP A 116 9.44 -13.64 -12.67
C ASP A 116 9.30 -15.14 -12.32
N ASN A 117 8.88 -15.43 -11.09
CA ASN A 117 8.55 -16.79 -10.69
C ASN A 117 7.22 -17.22 -11.35
N VAL A 118 7.16 -18.45 -11.85
CA VAL A 118 6.00 -19.01 -12.54
C VAL A 118 4.73 -18.96 -11.67
N ASP A 119 4.86 -19.25 -10.37
CA ASP A 119 3.73 -19.26 -9.44
C ASP A 119 3.22 -17.83 -9.20
N GLN A 120 4.11 -16.84 -9.13
CA GLN A 120 3.74 -15.44 -8.99
C GLN A 120 3.08 -14.90 -10.26
N ILE A 121 3.58 -15.25 -11.44
CA ILE A 121 2.95 -14.90 -12.72
C ILE A 121 1.56 -15.51 -12.81
N PHE A 122 1.41 -16.77 -12.38
CA PHE A 122 0.10 -17.42 -12.34
C PHE A 122 -0.87 -16.74 -11.38
N ALA A 123 -0.42 -16.42 -10.14
CA ALA A 123 -1.20 -15.69 -9.15
C ALA A 123 -1.63 -14.31 -9.68
N LEU A 124 -0.73 -13.60 -10.39
CA LEU A 124 -1.03 -12.32 -11.00
C LEU A 124 -2.10 -12.43 -12.09
N LYS A 125 -2.02 -13.47 -12.94
CA LYS A 125 -3.06 -13.76 -13.96
C LYS A 125 -4.41 -14.00 -13.32
N LEU A 126 -4.47 -14.79 -12.23
CA LEU A 126 -5.70 -15.01 -11.48
C LEU A 126 -6.26 -13.72 -10.94
N ALA A 127 -5.44 -12.89 -10.27
CA ALA A 127 -5.84 -11.59 -9.74
C ALA A 127 -6.40 -10.67 -10.84
N CYS A 128 -5.82 -10.70 -12.05
CA CYS A 128 -6.38 -9.97 -13.20
C CYS A 128 -7.80 -10.44 -13.51
N PHE A 129 -8.05 -11.74 -13.61
CA PHE A 129 -9.37 -12.26 -13.94
C PHE A 129 -10.39 -12.19 -12.79
N GLU A 130 -9.96 -11.98 -11.54
CA GLU A 130 -10.83 -11.63 -10.42
C GLU A 130 -11.28 -10.15 -10.49
N THR A 131 -10.55 -9.31 -11.22
CA THR A 131 -10.93 -7.91 -11.42
C THR A 131 -12.10 -7.80 -12.39
N LYS A 132 -13.21 -7.22 -11.94
CA LYS A 132 -14.47 -7.15 -12.70
C LYS A 132 -14.29 -6.55 -14.10
N ASN A 133 -13.57 -5.44 -14.21
CA ASN A 133 -13.34 -4.77 -15.50
C ASN A 133 -12.59 -5.65 -16.50
N ILE A 134 -11.72 -6.56 -16.04
CA ILE A 134 -11.00 -7.49 -16.90
C ILE A 134 -11.88 -8.70 -17.22
N SER A 135 -12.56 -9.29 -16.23
CA SER A 135 -13.39 -10.48 -16.43
C SER A 135 -14.59 -10.22 -17.35
N GLU A 136 -15.23 -9.07 -17.23
CA GLU A 136 -16.39 -8.65 -18.02
C GLU A 136 -16.02 -7.98 -19.36
N SER A 137 -14.76 -7.64 -19.61
CA SER A 137 -14.32 -7.02 -20.84
C SER A 137 -14.60 -7.89 -22.06
N SER A 138 -15.04 -7.30 -23.15
CA SER A 138 -15.18 -7.94 -24.47
C SER A 138 -13.86 -8.08 -25.24
N ASN A 139 -12.75 -7.51 -24.75
CA ASN A 139 -11.44 -7.57 -25.39
C ASN A 139 -10.78 -8.95 -25.20
N ASN A 140 -11.22 -9.90 -26.02
CA ASN A 140 -10.74 -11.28 -25.98
C ASN A 140 -9.26 -11.41 -26.35
N GLU A 141 -8.73 -10.53 -27.20
CA GLU A 141 -7.31 -10.52 -27.59
C GLU A 141 -6.42 -10.15 -26.40
N ALA A 142 -6.73 -9.09 -25.67
CA ALA A 142 -6.00 -8.73 -24.48
C ALA A 142 -6.11 -9.79 -23.36
N LYS A 143 -7.30 -10.39 -23.17
CA LYS A 143 -7.46 -11.54 -22.26
C LYS A 143 -6.57 -12.74 -22.66
N LYS A 144 -6.41 -13.00 -23.95
CA LYS A 144 -5.51 -14.03 -24.46
C LYS A 144 -4.05 -13.69 -24.17
N LYS A 145 -3.64 -12.42 -24.36
CA LYS A 145 -2.30 -11.95 -23.98
C LYS A 145 -2.01 -12.16 -22.49
N ILE A 146 -2.95 -11.87 -21.59
CA ILE A 146 -2.80 -12.16 -20.15
C ILE A 146 -2.53 -13.65 -19.92
N ARG A 147 -3.33 -14.55 -20.52
CA ARG A 147 -3.15 -15.99 -20.34
C ARG A 147 -1.82 -16.51 -20.86
N GLN A 148 -1.32 -15.95 -21.95
CA GLN A 148 -0.09 -16.36 -22.62
C GLN A 148 1.17 -15.66 -22.09
N ALA A 149 1.01 -14.60 -21.29
CA ALA A 149 2.11 -13.84 -20.74
C ALA A 149 3.11 -14.73 -19.98
N LYS A 150 4.39 -14.46 -20.15
CA LYS A 150 5.49 -15.17 -19.50
C LYS A 150 6.19 -14.34 -18.43
N THR A 151 5.94 -13.04 -18.38
CA THR A 151 6.49 -12.11 -17.41
C THR A 151 5.37 -11.34 -16.73
N LYS A 152 5.61 -10.83 -15.53
CA LYS A 152 4.67 -9.94 -14.82
C LYS A 152 4.37 -8.68 -15.64
N LEU A 153 5.38 -8.16 -16.32
CA LEU A 153 5.26 -6.97 -17.17
C LEU A 153 4.30 -7.22 -18.34
N ASP A 154 4.36 -8.38 -18.99
CA ASP A 154 3.44 -8.72 -20.09
C ASP A 154 2.00 -8.85 -19.60
N VAL A 155 1.80 -9.45 -18.42
CA VAL A 155 0.46 -9.53 -17.78
C VAL A 155 -0.09 -8.12 -17.55
N LEU A 156 0.73 -7.23 -17.01
CA LEU A 156 0.34 -5.88 -16.70
C LEU A 156 -0.01 -5.07 -17.94
N LYS A 157 0.84 -5.11 -18.98
CA LYS A 157 0.58 -4.42 -20.25
C LYS A 157 -0.76 -4.84 -20.85
N ALA A 158 -1.05 -6.14 -20.86
CA ALA A 158 -2.32 -6.64 -21.38
C ALA A 158 -3.52 -6.26 -20.49
N ALA A 159 -3.34 -6.18 -19.17
CA ALA A 159 -4.40 -5.72 -18.25
C ALA A 159 -4.72 -4.23 -18.46
N ILE A 160 -3.69 -3.39 -18.66
CA ILE A 160 -3.87 -1.96 -18.97
C ILE A 160 -4.59 -1.77 -20.30
N GLU A 161 -4.24 -2.53 -21.33
CA GLU A 161 -4.91 -2.50 -22.64
C GLU A 161 -6.43 -2.75 -22.51
N ILE A 162 -6.85 -3.64 -21.61
CA ILE A 162 -8.29 -3.87 -21.35
C ILE A 162 -8.93 -2.66 -20.66
N ALA A 163 -8.23 -2.05 -19.70
CA ALA A 163 -8.75 -0.91 -18.96
C ALA A 163 -8.96 0.32 -19.84
N GLU A 164 -8.06 0.56 -20.79
CA GLU A 164 -8.15 1.68 -21.73
C GLU A 164 -9.38 1.57 -22.62
N VAL A 165 -9.62 0.39 -23.19
CA VAL A 165 -10.80 0.15 -24.04
C VAL A 165 -12.10 0.32 -23.25
N SER A 166 -12.14 -0.10 -21.99
CA SER A 166 -13.32 0.06 -21.14
C SER A 166 -13.62 1.54 -20.80
N ARG A 167 -12.61 2.42 -20.78
CA ARG A 167 -12.81 3.86 -20.56
C ARG A 167 -13.32 4.60 -21.78
N VAL A 168 -12.85 4.24 -22.96
CA VAL A 168 -13.32 4.82 -24.22
C VAL A 168 -14.80 4.51 -24.43
N ASN A 169 -15.25 3.31 -24.08
CA ASN A 169 -16.65 2.89 -24.23
C ASN A 169 -17.60 3.41 -23.13
N ALA A 170 -17.05 3.92 -22.00
CA ALA A 170 -17.85 4.51 -20.91
C ALA A 170 -17.96 6.04 -20.98
N GLY A 171 -17.35 6.66 -22.00
CA GLY A 171 -17.31 8.11 -22.22
C GLY A 171 -18.22 8.61 -23.37
N ASP A 172 -18.93 7.70 -24.02
CA ASP A 172 -20.04 7.95 -24.96
C ASP A 172 -21.37 7.59 -24.21
#